data_67e0fb60b2c0119025b53927f071f290
#
_entry.id   67e0fb60b2c0119025b53927f071f290
#
_cell.length_a   1.000
_cell.length_b   1.000
_cell.length_c   1.000
_cell.angle_alpha   90.00
_cell.angle_beta   90.00
_cell.angle_gamma   90.00
#
_symmetry.space_group_name_H-M   'P 1'
#
loop_
_entity.id
_entity.type
_entity.pdbx_description
1 polymer ?
#
loop_
_entity_poly.entity_id
_entity_poly.type
_entity_poly.pdbx_seq_one_letter_code
_entity_poly.pdbx_strand_id
1 'polypeptide(L)'
;FKRYIFFTGNYFKSKNISGITYFLDTRYLIDRNFYLRENYEDYLYSIANKLIILNKVNFFLDIGSCWGIYSLRLSGIKKLRIFSFDPILDNITRLKKMIKINNLKNIQTFNTALGSKKGKVKFYGLEKFTPNYSLYDKRHKNFTVSKIDKLDNLIKMNKKVLYLKVDIERHEYHFLLGAKNILK
;
A
#
# COMPACT_ATOMS: atom_id res chain seq x y z
N PHE A 1 -12.97 -28.56 1.61
CA PHE A 1 -11.63 -29.03 1.20
C PHE A 1 -10.59 -27.91 1.22
N LYS A 2 -10.88 -26.72 0.68
CA LYS A 2 -9.95 -25.56 0.67
C LYS A 2 -9.64 -24.99 2.06
N ARG A 3 -10.48 -25.19 3.04
CA ARG A 3 -10.32 -24.71 4.43
C ARG A 3 -9.24 -25.48 5.19
N TYR A 4 -9.02 -26.76 4.86
CA TYR A 4 -8.08 -27.66 5.53
C TYR A 4 -6.59 -27.38 5.21
N ILE A 5 -6.30 -26.88 4.00
CA ILE A 5 -4.92 -26.63 3.54
C ILE A 5 -4.23 -25.51 4.34
N PHE A 6 -4.99 -24.63 4.98
CA PHE A 6 -4.44 -23.50 5.73
C PHE A 6 -4.09 -23.82 7.19
N PHE A 7 -4.51 -24.98 7.70
CA PHE A 7 -4.26 -25.36 9.10
C PHE A 7 -2.97 -26.18 9.30
N THR A 8 -2.29 -26.60 8.24
CA THR A 8 -1.08 -27.40 8.32
C THR A 8 0.17 -26.57 8.05
N GLY A 9 0.62 -25.81 9.03
CA GLY A 9 2.01 -25.44 9.29
C GLY A 9 2.70 -24.36 8.43
N ASN A 10 2.45 -24.21 7.14
CA ASN A 10 3.13 -23.20 6.32
C ASN A 10 2.15 -22.13 5.83
N TYR A 11 2.08 -21.01 6.53
CA TYR A 11 1.20 -19.90 6.21
C TYR A 11 1.75 -18.96 5.12
N PHE A 12 3.07 -18.99 4.88
CA PHE A 12 3.69 -18.19 3.85
C PHE A 12 3.64 -18.90 2.51
N LYS A 13 2.99 -18.27 1.55
CA LYS A 13 2.80 -18.79 0.20
C LYS A 13 3.40 -17.83 -0.83
N SER A 14 4.00 -18.40 -1.87
CA SER A 14 4.37 -17.65 -3.06
C SER A 14 3.39 -17.97 -4.17
N LYS A 15 2.95 -16.96 -4.91
CA LYS A 15 2.05 -17.14 -6.05
C LYS A 15 2.37 -16.12 -7.14
N ASN A 16 2.46 -16.61 -8.38
CA ASN A 16 2.53 -15.73 -9.55
C ASN A 16 1.13 -15.44 -10.06
N ILE A 17 0.81 -14.15 -10.19
CA ILE A 17 -0.47 -13.67 -10.71
C ILE A 17 -0.14 -12.57 -11.73
N SER A 18 -0.55 -12.80 -12.98
CA SER A 18 -0.32 -11.85 -14.09
C SER A 18 1.15 -11.41 -14.24
N GLY A 19 2.08 -12.33 -14.06
CA GLY A 19 3.52 -12.07 -14.20
C GLY A 19 4.20 -11.50 -12.95
N ILE A 20 3.46 -11.19 -11.90
CA ILE A 20 4.01 -10.71 -10.62
C ILE A 20 4.00 -11.84 -9.60
N THR A 21 5.14 -12.09 -8.97
CA THR A 21 5.28 -13.03 -7.86
C THR A 21 4.99 -12.33 -6.53
N TYR A 22 3.97 -12.81 -5.83
CA TYR A 22 3.54 -12.32 -4.53
C TYR A 22 3.98 -13.26 -3.41
N PHE A 23 4.38 -12.69 -2.27
CA PHE A 23 4.55 -13.41 -1.01
C PHE A 23 3.39 -13.07 -0.09
N LEU A 24 2.57 -14.07 0.18
CA LEU A 24 1.30 -13.95 0.87
C LEU A 24 1.36 -14.69 2.20
N ASP A 25 0.92 -14.05 3.27
CA ASP A 25 0.73 -14.68 4.57
C ASP A 25 -0.76 -15.00 4.75
N THR A 26 -1.12 -16.23 4.55
CA THR A 26 -2.54 -16.67 4.54
C THR A 26 -3.26 -16.58 5.88
N ARG A 27 -2.57 -16.17 6.95
CA ARG A 27 -3.20 -15.80 8.22
C ARG A 27 -3.98 -14.49 8.10
N TYR A 28 -3.53 -13.58 7.24
CA TYR A 28 -4.26 -12.37 6.92
C TYR A 28 -5.39 -12.63 5.94
N LEU A 29 -6.57 -12.06 6.22
CA LEU A 29 -7.76 -12.27 5.40
C LEU A 29 -7.57 -11.81 3.95
N ILE A 30 -6.95 -10.64 3.76
CA ILE A 30 -6.68 -10.06 2.44
C ILE A 30 -5.77 -10.98 1.63
N ASP A 31 -4.65 -11.41 2.21
CA ASP A 31 -3.68 -12.30 1.58
C ASP A 31 -4.29 -13.63 1.19
N ARG A 32 -5.06 -14.21 2.11
CA ARG A 32 -5.74 -15.48 1.88
C ARG A 32 -6.76 -15.38 0.75
N ASN A 33 -7.56 -14.31 0.72
CA ASN A 33 -8.52 -14.08 -0.36
C ASN A 33 -7.80 -13.87 -1.69
N PHE A 34 -6.73 -13.08 -1.70
CA PHE A 34 -5.94 -12.86 -2.90
C PHE A 34 -5.23 -14.14 -3.37
N TYR A 35 -4.73 -14.96 -2.46
CA TYR A 35 -4.14 -16.27 -2.79
C TYR A 35 -5.16 -17.21 -3.44
N LEU A 36 -6.39 -17.27 -2.90
CA LEU A 36 -7.40 -18.21 -3.35
C LEU A 36 -8.13 -17.76 -4.62
N ARG A 37 -8.42 -16.49 -4.72
CA ARG A 37 -9.30 -15.93 -5.75
C ARG A 37 -8.56 -15.13 -6.82
N GLU A 38 -7.29 -14.80 -6.58
CA GLU A 38 -6.43 -13.94 -7.42
C GLU A 38 -6.99 -12.52 -7.62
N ASN A 39 -8.02 -12.18 -6.87
CA ASN A 39 -8.66 -10.88 -6.92
C ASN A 39 -8.65 -10.20 -5.54
N TYR A 40 -8.53 -8.89 -5.57
CA TYR A 40 -8.71 -7.99 -4.45
C TYR A 40 -9.12 -6.63 -5.00
N GLU A 41 -10.34 -6.20 -4.65
CA GLU A 41 -10.90 -4.93 -5.12
C GLU A 41 -10.79 -4.74 -6.65
N ASP A 42 -11.01 -5.79 -7.42
CA ASP A 42 -10.76 -5.81 -8.87
C ASP A 42 -11.56 -4.75 -9.62
N TYR A 43 -12.75 -4.41 -9.14
CA TYR A 43 -13.54 -3.33 -9.73
C TYR A 43 -12.81 -1.98 -9.58
N LEU A 44 -12.35 -1.64 -8.38
CA LEU A 44 -11.61 -0.39 -8.12
C LEU A 44 -10.27 -0.38 -8.84
N TYR A 45 -9.56 -1.51 -8.84
CA TYR A 45 -8.32 -1.67 -9.60
C TYR A 45 -8.54 -1.43 -11.11
N SER A 46 -9.60 -1.99 -11.69
CA SER A 46 -9.90 -1.85 -13.11
C SER A 46 -10.19 -0.40 -13.49
N ILE A 47 -10.92 0.33 -12.63
CA ILE A 47 -11.16 1.77 -12.79
C ILE A 47 -9.83 2.52 -12.73
N ALA A 48 -9.01 2.30 -11.71
CA ALA A 48 -7.72 2.96 -11.57
C ALA A 48 -6.81 2.71 -12.78
N ASN A 49 -6.67 1.45 -13.19
CA ASN A 49 -5.87 1.05 -14.35
C ASN A 49 -6.34 1.76 -15.62
N LYS A 50 -7.66 1.76 -15.90
CA LYS A 50 -8.26 2.43 -17.05
C LYS A 50 -8.01 3.94 -17.03
N LEU A 51 -8.24 4.60 -15.90
CA LEU A 51 -8.03 6.05 -15.77
C LEU A 51 -6.57 6.43 -15.91
N ILE A 52 -5.65 5.65 -15.33
CA ILE A 52 -4.20 5.88 -15.44
C ILE A 52 -3.75 5.81 -16.91
N ILE A 53 -4.22 4.80 -17.66
CA ILE A 53 -3.86 4.62 -19.07
C ILE A 53 -4.46 5.73 -19.93
N LEU A 54 -5.78 5.98 -19.82
CA LEU A 54 -6.50 6.96 -20.65
C LEU A 54 -5.95 8.38 -20.45
N ASN A 55 -5.64 8.76 -19.23
CA ASN A 55 -5.16 10.11 -18.91
C ASN A 55 -3.63 10.22 -18.99
N LYS A 56 -2.93 9.20 -19.44
CA LYS A 56 -1.46 9.17 -19.53
C LYS A 56 -0.80 9.61 -18.23
N VAL A 57 -1.27 9.08 -17.10
CA VAL A 57 -0.80 9.41 -15.75
C VAL A 57 0.69 9.13 -15.64
N ASN A 58 1.44 10.08 -15.12
CA ASN A 58 2.88 9.96 -14.92
C ASN A 58 3.24 9.36 -13.57
N PHE A 59 2.45 9.66 -12.54
CA PHE A 59 2.70 9.25 -11.17
C PHE A 59 1.46 8.66 -10.52
N PHE A 60 1.63 7.49 -9.92
CA PHE A 60 0.65 6.89 -9.02
C PHE A 60 1.17 6.98 -7.59
N LEU A 61 0.37 7.55 -6.70
CA LEU A 61 0.65 7.62 -5.27
C LEU A 61 -0.29 6.66 -4.53
N ASP A 62 0.29 5.63 -3.94
CA ASP A 62 -0.39 4.61 -3.15
C ASP A 62 -0.23 4.95 -1.66
N ILE A 63 -1.21 5.66 -1.11
CA ILE A 63 -1.19 6.20 0.25
C ILE A 63 -1.98 5.28 1.16
N GLY A 64 -1.28 4.67 2.15
CA GLY A 64 -1.77 3.51 2.86
C GLY A 64 -1.65 2.26 2.00
N SER A 65 -0.44 2.06 1.45
CA SER A 65 -0.20 0.99 0.46
C SER A 65 -0.29 -0.42 1.04
N CYS A 66 -0.28 -0.56 2.37
CA CYS A 66 -0.11 -1.85 3.01
C CYS A 66 1.12 -2.57 2.43
N TRP A 67 1.01 -3.82 2.03
CA TRP A 67 2.09 -4.51 1.34
C TRP A 67 2.14 -4.28 -0.19
N GLY A 68 1.39 -3.28 -0.70
CA GLY A 68 1.55 -2.73 -2.05
C GLY A 68 0.83 -3.48 -3.16
N ILE A 69 -0.35 -4.04 -2.92
CA ILE A 69 -1.08 -4.79 -3.94
C ILE A 69 -1.41 -3.94 -5.18
N TYR A 70 -1.86 -2.69 -5.00
CA TYR A 70 -2.09 -1.76 -6.12
C TYR A 70 -0.79 -1.37 -6.82
N SER A 71 0.22 -1.03 -6.04
CA SER A 71 1.54 -0.66 -6.57
C SER A 71 2.16 -1.76 -7.43
N LEU A 72 2.08 -3.01 -6.98
CA LEU A 72 2.59 -4.17 -7.71
C LEU A 72 1.78 -4.45 -8.99
N ARG A 73 0.46 -4.44 -8.90
CA ARG A 73 -0.42 -4.68 -10.06
C ARG A 73 -0.29 -3.61 -11.15
N LEU A 74 -0.08 -2.34 -10.76
CA LEU A 74 0.08 -1.22 -11.70
C LEU A 74 1.51 -1.07 -12.24
N SER A 75 2.48 -1.82 -11.70
CA SER A 75 3.90 -1.69 -12.06
C SER A 75 4.21 -2.00 -13.53
N GLY A 76 3.37 -2.78 -14.21
CA GLY A 76 3.50 -3.11 -15.63
C GLY A 76 3.14 -1.95 -16.58
N ILE A 77 2.57 -0.85 -16.09
CA ILE A 77 2.20 0.29 -16.94
C ILE A 77 3.46 1.07 -17.33
N LYS A 78 3.74 1.13 -18.63
CA LYS A 78 4.90 1.85 -19.17
C LYS A 78 4.90 3.33 -18.74
N LYS A 79 6.06 3.85 -18.36
CA LYS A 79 6.30 5.24 -17.93
C LYS A 79 5.60 5.66 -16.65
N LEU A 80 4.81 4.81 -16.00
CA LEU A 80 4.22 5.10 -14.69
C LEU A 80 5.31 4.98 -13.61
N ARG A 81 5.46 6.02 -12.79
CA ARG A 81 6.27 5.99 -11.56
C ARG A 81 5.34 5.87 -10.38
N ILE A 82 5.66 4.98 -9.46
CA ILE A 82 4.81 4.62 -8.33
C ILE A 82 5.53 5.01 -7.04
N PHE A 83 4.82 5.72 -6.16
CA PHE A 83 5.29 6.06 -4.82
C PHE A 83 4.32 5.44 -3.80
N SER A 84 4.83 4.49 -3.02
CA SER A 84 4.06 3.73 -2.03
C SER A 84 4.42 4.18 -0.63
N PHE A 85 3.41 4.60 0.14
CA PHE A 85 3.58 5.10 1.50
C PHE A 85 2.81 4.21 2.47
N ASP A 86 3.50 3.70 3.47
CA ASP A 86 2.88 2.96 4.58
C ASP A 86 3.68 3.18 5.87
N PRO A 87 3.03 3.46 7.01
CA PRO A 87 3.71 3.68 8.28
C PRO A 87 4.27 2.40 8.91
N ILE A 88 3.75 1.23 8.53
CA ILE A 88 4.11 -0.04 9.14
C ILE A 88 5.34 -0.62 8.43
N LEU A 89 6.42 -0.77 9.19
CA LEU A 89 7.71 -1.22 8.64
C LEU A 89 7.61 -2.61 7.98
N ASP A 90 6.84 -3.52 8.56
CA ASP A 90 6.68 -4.88 8.03
C ASP A 90 6.02 -4.87 6.64
N ASN A 91 5.03 -4.00 6.43
CA ASN A 91 4.38 -3.81 5.14
C ASN A 91 5.38 -3.35 4.08
N ILE A 92 6.16 -2.32 4.39
CA ILE A 92 7.18 -1.78 3.49
C ILE A 92 8.31 -2.79 3.23
N THR A 93 8.73 -3.53 4.24
CA THR A 93 9.75 -4.58 4.09
C THR A 93 9.28 -5.67 3.15
N ARG A 94 8.04 -6.10 3.30
CA ARG A 94 7.40 -7.08 2.44
C ARG A 94 7.28 -6.57 0.99
N LEU A 95 6.83 -5.33 0.81
CA LEU A 95 6.75 -4.70 -0.51
C LEU A 95 8.13 -4.63 -1.19
N LYS A 96 9.16 -4.18 -0.48
CA LYS A 96 10.54 -4.15 -1.00
C LYS A 96 11.04 -5.53 -1.45
N LYS A 97 10.72 -6.57 -0.70
CA LYS A 97 11.05 -7.95 -1.09
C LYS A 97 10.39 -8.34 -2.41
N MET A 98 9.11 -8.01 -2.58
CA MET A 98 8.38 -8.29 -3.83
C MET A 98 8.88 -7.44 -5.01
N ILE A 99 9.20 -6.16 -4.79
CA ILE A 99 9.83 -5.30 -5.79
C ILE A 99 11.15 -5.92 -6.28
N LYS A 100 12.00 -6.39 -5.36
CA LYS A 100 13.30 -7.01 -5.68
C LYS A 100 13.14 -8.28 -6.51
N ILE A 101 12.27 -9.19 -6.11
CA ILE A 101 12.09 -10.50 -6.78
C ILE A 101 11.46 -10.32 -8.18
N ASN A 102 10.56 -9.36 -8.33
CA ASN A 102 9.94 -9.07 -9.62
C ASN A 102 10.78 -8.10 -10.48
N ASN A 103 11.97 -7.72 -10.03
CA ASN A 103 12.89 -6.80 -10.72
C ASN A 103 12.24 -5.46 -11.13
N LEU A 104 11.30 -4.96 -10.33
CA LEU A 104 10.55 -3.74 -10.61
C LEU A 104 11.42 -2.51 -10.32
N LYS A 105 11.48 -1.57 -11.28
CA LYS A 105 12.35 -0.37 -11.19
C LYS A 105 11.57 0.94 -11.04
N ASN A 106 10.25 0.88 -11.13
CA ASN A 106 9.38 2.06 -11.17
C ASN A 106 8.60 2.29 -9.87
N ILE A 107 8.88 1.52 -8.80
CA ILE A 107 8.24 1.68 -7.50
C ILE A 107 9.27 2.20 -6.48
N GLN A 108 8.95 3.30 -5.84
CA GLN A 108 9.68 3.84 -4.69
C GLN A 108 8.82 3.75 -3.43
N THR A 109 9.40 3.27 -2.34
CA THR A 109 8.69 3.02 -1.08
C THR A 109 9.12 3.98 0.03
N PHE A 110 8.16 4.41 0.84
CA PHE A 110 8.37 5.30 1.99
C PHE A 110 7.75 4.69 3.24
N ASN A 111 8.58 4.40 4.25
CA ASN A 111 8.08 3.96 5.56
C ASN A 111 7.73 5.19 6.40
N THR A 112 6.59 5.77 6.12
CA THR A 112 6.09 6.96 6.82
C THR A 112 4.58 7.09 6.66
N ALA A 113 3.92 7.62 7.66
CA ALA A 113 2.57 8.13 7.54
C ALA A 113 2.58 9.49 6.82
N LEU A 114 1.48 9.84 6.19
CA LEU A 114 1.29 11.16 5.61
C LEU A 114 0.25 11.95 6.40
N GLY A 115 0.54 13.23 6.65
CA GLY A 115 -0.34 14.11 7.41
C GLY A 115 0.00 15.57 7.27
N SER A 116 -0.60 16.41 8.12
CA SER A 116 -0.48 17.87 8.04
C SER A 116 0.81 18.44 8.64
N LYS A 117 1.58 17.65 9.36
CA LYS A 117 2.83 18.08 10.04
C LYS A 117 3.84 16.94 10.16
N LYS A 118 5.11 17.29 10.29
CA LYS A 118 6.19 16.34 10.55
C LYS A 118 6.22 15.96 12.04
N GLY A 119 6.51 14.69 12.33
CA GLY A 119 6.61 14.20 13.70
C GLY A 119 6.66 12.68 13.83
N LYS A 120 6.18 12.20 14.96
CA LYS A 120 5.97 10.77 15.25
C LYS A 120 4.54 10.55 15.70
N VAL A 121 3.96 9.42 15.34
CA VAL A 121 2.60 9.03 15.68
C VAL A 121 2.55 7.57 16.12
N LYS A 122 1.58 7.24 16.97
CA LYS A 122 1.29 5.87 17.39
C LYS A 122 0.19 5.32 16.52
N PHE A 123 0.42 4.15 15.93
CA PHE A 123 -0.59 3.35 15.27
C PHE A 123 -0.99 2.20 16.17
N TYR A 124 -2.26 2.15 16.52
CA TYR A 124 -2.82 1.07 17.33
C TYR A 124 -3.32 -0.01 16.39
N GLY A 125 -2.92 -1.25 16.64
CA GLY A 125 -3.27 -2.40 15.81
C GLY A 125 -4.07 -3.43 16.58
N LEU A 126 -4.95 -4.10 15.87
CA LEU A 126 -5.51 -5.36 16.29
C LEU A 126 -4.39 -6.38 16.39
N GLU A 127 -4.61 -7.45 17.16
CA GLU A 127 -3.67 -8.55 17.39
C GLU A 127 -2.94 -9.02 16.13
N LYS A 128 -1.83 -9.75 16.31
CA LYS A 128 -1.07 -10.42 15.25
C LYS A 128 -2.04 -10.93 14.16
N PHE A 129 -1.80 -10.56 12.90
CA PHE A 129 -2.54 -11.03 11.72
C PHE A 129 -3.75 -10.19 11.24
N THR A 130 -3.96 -8.99 11.76
CA THR A 130 -4.89 -8.03 11.13
C THR A 130 -4.12 -6.87 10.53
N PRO A 131 -4.38 -6.49 9.28
CA PRO A 131 -3.70 -5.35 8.63
C PRO A 131 -4.22 -3.99 9.13
N ASN A 132 -5.20 -3.99 10.02
CA ASN A 132 -5.92 -2.79 10.44
C ASN A 132 -5.16 -2.08 11.56
N TYR A 133 -4.27 -1.18 11.18
CA TYR A 133 -3.63 -0.24 12.09
C TYR A 133 -4.30 1.12 11.95
N SER A 134 -4.75 1.69 13.06
CA SER A 134 -5.43 2.99 13.08
C SER A 134 -4.76 3.97 14.03
N LEU A 135 -4.74 5.24 13.67
CA LEU A 135 -4.34 6.34 14.57
C LEU A 135 -5.36 6.60 15.67
N TYR A 136 -6.59 6.20 15.45
CA TYR A 136 -7.73 6.62 16.26
C TYR A 136 -8.31 5.49 17.12
N ASP A 137 -8.09 4.25 16.76
CA ASP A 137 -8.64 3.11 17.51
C ASP A 137 -7.75 2.70 18.69
N LYS A 138 -7.83 3.46 19.77
CA LYS A 138 -7.04 3.24 20.99
C LYS A 138 -7.53 2.07 21.86
N ARG A 139 -8.56 1.33 21.45
CA ARG A 139 -9.03 0.14 22.19
C ARG A 139 -7.98 -0.96 22.22
N HIS A 140 -7.06 -0.96 21.26
CA HIS A 140 -5.95 -1.89 21.21
C HIS A 140 -4.77 -1.40 22.07
N LYS A 141 -4.30 -2.28 22.95
CA LYS A 141 -3.13 -1.99 23.82
C LYS A 141 -1.80 -1.97 23.04
N ASN A 142 -1.72 -2.75 21.95
CA ASN A 142 -0.54 -2.82 21.12
C ASN A 142 -0.48 -1.64 20.17
N PHE A 143 0.68 -1.00 20.10
CA PHE A 143 0.92 0.08 19.14
C PHE A 143 2.33 0.00 18.55
N THR A 144 2.48 0.56 17.37
CA THR A 144 3.79 0.85 16.77
C THR A 144 3.96 2.36 16.63
N VAL A 145 5.19 2.83 16.73
CA VAL A 145 5.54 4.25 16.54
C VAL A 145 6.10 4.41 15.14
N SER A 146 5.53 5.29 14.35
CA SER A 146 6.01 5.60 13.01
C SER A 146 6.26 7.09 12.83
N LYS A 147 7.08 7.41 11.82
CA LYS A 147 7.24 8.79 11.35
C LYS A 147 5.96 9.23 10.65
N ILE A 148 5.67 10.53 10.74
CA ILE A 148 4.65 11.20 9.93
C ILE A 148 5.26 12.44 9.31
N ASP A 149 4.95 12.73 8.06
CA ASP A 149 5.40 13.96 7.38
C ASP A 149 4.35 14.43 6.36
N LYS A 150 4.56 15.63 5.82
CA LYS A 150 3.77 16.17 4.71
C LYS A 150 4.24 15.52 3.40
N LEU A 151 3.30 15.23 2.51
CA LEU A 151 3.65 14.78 1.15
C LEU A 151 4.55 15.79 0.45
N ASP A 152 4.24 17.09 0.61
CA ASP A 152 4.99 18.21 0.03
C ASP A 152 6.47 18.28 0.43
N ASN A 153 6.84 17.66 1.58
CA ASN A 153 8.22 17.57 2.05
C ASN A 153 8.98 16.38 1.45
N LEU A 154 8.27 15.31 1.11
CA LEU A 154 8.87 14.01 0.76
C LEU A 154 9.10 13.86 -0.73
N ILE A 155 8.25 14.46 -1.54
CA ILE A 155 8.36 14.39 -3.00
C ILE A 155 8.16 15.77 -3.60
N LYS A 156 8.85 16.01 -4.73
CA LYS A 156 8.67 17.20 -5.55
C LYS A 156 8.24 16.77 -6.94
N MET A 157 7.18 17.35 -7.43
CA MET A 157 6.63 17.08 -8.76
C MET A 157 6.37 18.39 -9.48
N ASN A 158 6.85 18.51 -10.70
CA ASN A 158 6.55 19.65 -11.56
C ASN A 158 5.47 19.23 -12.55
N LYS A 159 4.34 19.94 -12.57
CA LYS A 159 3.22 19.83 -13.55
C LYS A 159 3.11 18.45 -14.23
N LYS A 160 2.63 17.45 -13.51
CA LYS A 160 2.49 16.07 -14.00
C LYS A 160 1.07 15.57 -13.75
N VAL A 161 0.59 14.68 -14.59
CA VAL A 161 -0.69 14.02 -14.36
C VAL A 161 -0.50 12.97 -13.25
N LEU A 162 -1.30 13.09 -12.23
CA LEU A 162 -1.20 12.37 -10.97
C LEU A 162 -2.49 11.58 -10.71
N TYR A 163 -2.34 10.35 -10.26
CA TYR A 163 -3.43 9.55 -9.70
C TYR A 163 -3.11 9.17 -8.26
N LEU A 164 -4.05 9.38 -7.34
CA LEU A 164 -3.90 9.04 -5.93
C LEU A 164 -4.91 7.97 -5.54
N LYS A 165 -4.44 6.93 -4.85
CA LYS A 165 -5.24 6.09 -3.97
C LYS A 165 -4.94 6.53 -2.55
N VAL A 166 -5.96 6.84 -1.78
CA VAL A 166 -5.82 7.24 -0.37
C VAL A 166 -6.72 6.36 0.48
N ASP A 167 -6.10 5.56 1.34
CA ASP A 167 -6.78 4.62 2.22
C ASP A 167 -6.00 4.56 3.54
N ILE A 168 -6.27 5.50 4.42
CA ILE A 168 -5.50 5.77 5.66
C ILE A 168 -6.36 5.94 6.90
N GLU A 169 -7.48 5.22 6.91
CA GLU A 169 -8.29 4.98 8.11
C GLU A 169 -8.68 6.28 8.86
N ARG A 170 -9.40 7.17 8.16
CA ARG A 170 -9.92 8.46 8.66
C ARG A 170 -8.88 9.58 8.80
N HIS A 171 -7.69 9.44 8.24
CA HIS A 171 -6.67 10.50 8.30
C HIS A 171 -6.57 11.33 6.99
N GLU A 172 -7.49 11.13 6.06
CA GLU A 172 -7.50 11.70 4.71
C GLU A 172 -7.49 13.23 4.73
N TYR A 173 -8.24 13.85 5.62
CA TYR A 173 -8.25 15.31 5.78
C TYR A 173 -6.86 15.87 6.14
N HIS A 174 -6.17 15.25 7.10
CA HIS A 174 -4.83 15.67 7.50
C HIS A 174 -3.79 15.43 6.39
N PHE A 175 -3.96 14.36 5.62
CA PHE A 175 -3.14 14.11 4.44
C PHE A 175 -3.30 15.23 3.41
N LEU A 176 -4.53 15.62 3.06
CA LEU A 176 -4.81 16.69 2.10
C LEU A 176 -4.18 18.03 2.55
N LEU A 177 -4.20 18.33 3.84
CA LEU A 177 -3.53 19.52 4.39
C LEU A 177 -2.01 19.49 4.20
N GLY A 178 -1.39 18.31 4.16
CA GLY A 178 0.04 18.13 3.95
C GLY A 178 0.47 17.95 2.50
N ALA A 179 -0.49 17.97 1.55
CA ALA A 179 -0.27 17.74 0.12
C ALA A 179 -0.65 18.95 -0.75
N LYS A 180 -0.83 20.13 -0.15
CA LYS A 180 -1.40 21.32 -0.82
C LYS A 180 -0.62 21.76 -2.06
N ASN A 181 0.70 21.64 -2.06
CA ASN A 181 1.53 22.09 -3.18
C ASN A 181 1.53 21.06 -4.32
N ILE A 182 1.45 19.78 -4.00
CA ILE A 182 1.41 18.70 -5.00
C ILE A 182 0.03 18.62 -5.67
N LEU A 183 -1.03 18.99 -4.96
CA LEU A 183 -2.43 18.94 -5.46
C LEU A 183 -2.86 20.22 -6.20
N LYS A 184 -2.02 21.24 -6.28
CA LYS A 184 -2.21 22.44 -7.12
C LYS A 184 -1.69 22.21 -8.54
#